data_aaa0b3f2f0292e14a426d2c7af8cb668
#
_entry.id   aaa0b3f2f0292e14a426d2c7af8cb668
#
_cell.length_a   1.000
_cell.length_b   1.000
_cell.length_c   1.000
_cell.angle_alpha   90.00
_cell.angle_beta   90.00
_cell.angle_gamma   90.00
#
_symmetry.space_group_name_H-M   'P 1'
#
loop_
_entity.id
_entity.type
_entity.pdbx_description
1 polymer ?
#
loop_
_entity_poly.entity_id
_entity_poly.type
_entity_poly.pdbx_seq_one_letter_code
_entity_poly.pdbx_strand_id
1 'polypeptide(L)'
;MASPHAPPPHSDSAGNRYPDSWYARSTPALPQQPRLQGAEHADVCILGGGYTGLAAALALAEAGYAVIVLEARRVGWGASGRNGGQAIVGYGCEQETLEALVGNDDARLLFDFSRDGMRLLRERIARHAIACDWRDGHAHVPLKPRQVQALQHGIVRMAERYDYPLQWWDRARTRQVLDSPLYLGAMFDPASGHLQPLAYALGLARAALAAGVRIYEDSAVTRQQPGARVVMHTAHGNVTAAFGVIAANALLRGIAPTLEQRIMPVGTYVGATPPLGQARARAL
;
A
#
# COMPACT_ATOMS: atom_id res chain seq x y z
N MET A 1 12.41 28.62 -18.00
CA MET A 1 12.40 28.92 -16.55
C MET A 1 12.18 27.60 -15.82
N ALA A 2 13.17 27.11 -15.10
CA ALA A 2 13.09 25.84 -14.37
C ALA A 2 12.16 25.98 -13.15
N SER A 3 11.30 25.00 -12.91
CA SER A 3 10.37 24.97 -11.77
C SER A 3 11.13 24.94 -10.45
N PRO A 4 10.79 25.75 -9.43
CA PRO A 4 11.59 25.89 -8.19
C PRO A 4 11.40 24.77 -7.17
N HIS A 5 10.75 23.65 -7.48
CA HIS A 5 10.44 22.56 -6.55
C HIS A 5 10.85 21.17 -7.01
N ALA A 6 11.92 21.03 -7.76
CA ALA A 6 12.53 19.71 -7.93
C ALA A 6 13.17 19.28 -6.59
N PRO A 7 12.82 18.12 -6.00
CA PRO A 7 13.53 17.63 -4.82
C PRO A 7 15.01 17.44 -5.17
N PRO A 8 15.95 17.69 -4.24
CA PRO A 8 17.38 17.60 -4.49
C PRO A 8 17.75 16.19 -5.01
N PRO A 9 18.71 16.09 -5.92
CA PRO A 9 19.20 14.80 -6.38
C PRO A 9 19.81 14.05 -5.20
N HIS A 10 19.21 12.91 -4.85
CA HIS A 10 19.76 12.05 -3.81
C HIS A 10 21.09 11.47 -4.28
N SER A 11 22.17 11.72 -3.54
CA SER A 11 23.51 11.19 -3.80
C SER A 11 23.50 9.64 -3.74
N ASP A 12 24.08 9.00 -4.73
CA ASP A 12 23.94 7.58 -5.05
C ASP A 12 24.53 6.56 -4.06
N SER A 13 25.27 6.95 -3.05
CA SER A 13 25.89 6.00 -2.11
C SER A 13 25.08 5.68 -0.85
N ALA A 14 24.09 6.53 -0.48
CA ALA A 14 23.15 6.30 0.61
C ALA A 14 21.76 5.82 0.14
N GLY A 15 21.53 5.82 -1.17
CA GLY A 15 20.20 5.78 -1.79
C GLY A 15 19.51 4.43 -1.85
N ASN A 16 20.23 3.33 -1.65
CA ASN A 16 19.66 1.97 -1.80
C ASN A 16 19.33 1.26 -0.47
N ARG A 17 19.52 1.92 0.66
CA ARG A 17 19.10 1.41 1.96
C ARG A 17 17.70 1.89 2.31
N TYR A 18 16.95 1.09 3.07
CA TYR A 18 15.74 1.59 3.71
C TYR A 18 16.08 2.79 4.61
N PRO A 19 15.18 3.77 4.73
CA PRO A 19 15.37 4.84 5.70
C PRO A 19 15.46 4.25 7.10
N ASP A 20 16.19 4.93 7.99
CA ASP A 20 16.30 4.55 9.38
C ASP A 20 14.95 4.75 10.10
N SER A 21 14.11 3.74 10.04
CA SER A 21 12.77 3.73 10.60
C SER A 21 12.55 2.50 11.49
N TRP A 22 11.55 2.58 12.36
CA TRP A 22 11.13 1.42 13.14
C TRP A 22 10.84 0.21 12.24
N TYR A 23 10.19 0.43 11.10
CA TYR A 23 9.86 -0.64 10.17
C TYR A 23 11.11 -1.35 9.63
N ALA A 24 12.12 -0.59 9.23
CA ALA A 24 13.36 -1.16 8.69
C ALA A 24 14.15 -1.92 9.77
N ARG A 25 14.13 -1.42 11.03
CA ARG A 25 14.84 -2.07 12.15
C ARG A 25 14.14 -3.32 12.66
N SER A 26 12.81 -3.36 12.61
CA SER A 26 12.00 -4.47 13.16
C SER A 26 11.64 -5.55 12.16
N THR A 27 11.87 -5.33 10.85
CA THR A 27 11.51 -6.30 9.81
C THR A 27 12.69 -7.20 9.46
N PRO A 28 12.52 -8.54 9.45
CA PRO A 28 13.53 -9.46 8.93
C PRO A 28 13.86 -9.12 7.46
N ALA A 29 15.14 -8.89 7.19
CA ALA A 29 15.59 -8.48 5.86
C ALA A 29 15.23 -9.52 4.78
N LEU A 30 14.86 -9.05 3.61
CA LEU A 30 14.89 -9.81 2.39
C LEU A 30 16.31 -9.71 1.80
N PRO A 31 16.96 -10.81 1.41
CA PRO A 31 18.21 -10.72 0.67
C PRO A 31 18.06 -9.81 -0.53
N GLN A 32 19.09 -9.04 -0.82
CA GLN A 32 19.08 -8.15 -1.98
C GLN A 32 18.92 -8.98 -3.26
N GLN A 33 17.96 -8.57 -4.08
CA GLN A 33 17.74 -9.22 -5.36
C GLN A 33 18.78 -8.69 -6.38
N PRO A 34 19.13 -9.49 -7.40
CA PRO A 34 20.12 -9.09 -8.39
C PRO A 34 19.66 -7.84 -9.15
N ARG A 35 20.63 -7.09 -9.68
CA ARG A 35 20.38 -6.06 -10.67
C ARG A 35 20.15 -6.69 -12.03
N LEU A 36 19.22 -6.15 -12.81
CA LEU A 36 19.04 -6.59 -14.20
C LEU A 36 20.33 -6.37 -15.01
N GLN A 37 20.76 -7.42 -15.71
CA GLN A 37 21.90 -7.39 -16.63
C GLN A 37 21.48 -7.98 -17.98
N GLY A 38 21.82 -7.29 -19.08
CA GLY A 38 21.53 -7.78 -20.43
C GLY A 38 20.03 -7.77 -20.79
N ALA A 39 19.64 -8.66 -21.68
CA ALA A 39 18.28 -8.75 -22.22
C ALA A 39 17.53 -9.93 -21.59
N GLU A 40 16.31 -9.67 -21.11
CA GLU A 40 15.41 -10.64 -20.48
C GLU A 40 14.06 -10.65 -21.19
N HIS A 41 13.35 -11.75 -21.05
CA HIS A 41 12.01 -11.96 -21.60
C HIS A 41 11.05 -12.45 -20.52
N ALA A 42 9.80 -11.95 -20.61
CA ALA A 42 8.69 -12.37 -19.73
C ALA A 42 7.36 -12.27 -20.49
N ASP A 43 6.30 -12.83 -19.93
CA ASP A 43 4.94 -12.54 -20.37
C ASP A 43 4.52 -11.15 -19.89
N VAL A 44 4.84 -10.84 -18.63
CA VAL A 44 4.51 -9.56 -18.00
C VAL A 44 5.75 -8.93 -17.33
N CYS A 45 6.02 -7.66 -17.65
CA CYS A 45 7.00 -6.86 -16.96
C CYS A 45 6.32 -5.80 -16.10
N ILE A 46 6.65 -5.75 -14.81
CA ILE A 46 6.03 -4.85 -13.83
C ILE A 46 7.07 -3.83 -13.37
N LEU A 47 6.74 -2.56 -13.50
CA LEU A 47 7.53 -1.44 -12.99
C LEU A 47 7.09 -1.09 -11.56
N GLY A 48 7.93 -1.35 -10.59
CA GLY A 48 7.76 -1.02 -9.18
C GLY A 48 7.49 -2.22 -8.27
N GLY A 49 8.34 -2.38 -7.26
CA GLY A 49 8.29 -3.43 -6.23
C GLY A 49 7.54 -3.01 -4.96
N GLY A 50 6.46 -2.21 -5.10
CA GLY A 50 5.53 -1.87 -4.03
C GLY A 50 4.36 -2.85 -3.92
N TYR A 51 3.37 -2.55 -3.06
CA TYR A 51 2.19 -3.42 -2.86
C TYR A 51 1.49 -3.80 -4.17
N THR A 52 1.19 -2.82 -5.01
CA THR A 52 0.48 -3.04 -6.28
C THR A 52 1.27 -3.96 -7.20
N GLY A 53 2.56 -3.66 -7.40
CA GLY A 53 3.40 -4.46 -8.29
C GLY A 53 3.63 -5.87 -7.78
N LEU A 54 3.90 -6.05 -6.49
CA LEU A 54 4.11 -7.37 -5.88
C LEU A 54 2.82 -8.19 -5.85
N ALA A 55 1.69 -7.55 -5.54
CA ALA A 55 0.39 -8.22 -5.53
C ALA A 55 -0.04 -8.68 -6.92
N ALA A 56 0.22 -7.86 -7.94
CA ALA A 56 -0.02 -8.22 -9.34
C ALA A 56 0.95 -9.33 -9.80
N ALA A 57 2.24 -9.21 -9.44
CA ALA A 57 3.24 -10.21 -9.79
C ALA A 57 2.90 -11.59 -9.23
N LEU A 58 2.53 -11.65 -7.94
CA LEU A 58 2.13 -12.90 -7.30
C LEU A 58 0.90 -13.52 -7.98
N ALA A 59 -0.16 -12.72 -8.20
CA ALA A 59 -1.38 -13.22 -8.82
C ALA A 59 -1.16 -13.73 -10.25
N LEU A 60 -0.34 -13.03 -11.04
CA LEU A 60 -0.01 -13.43 -12.41
C LEU A 60 0.87 -14.68 -12.43
N ALA A 61 1.85 -14.79 -11.54
CA ALA A 61 2.68 -15.99 -11.45
C ALA A 61 1.87 -17.22 -10.99
N GLU A 62 0.95 -17.05 -10.03
CA GLU A 62 0.03 -18.12 -9.61
C GLU A 62 -0.94 -18.54 -10.75
N ALA A 63 -1.21 -17.64 -11.70
CA ALA A 63 -1.97 -17.94 -12.92
C ALA A 63 -1.10 -18.54 -14.06
N GLY A 64 0.20 -18.77 -13.81
CA GLY A 64 1.10 -19.44 -14.76
C GLY A 64 1.86 -18.51 -15.71
N TYR A 65 1.79 -17.19 -15.54
CA TYR A 65 2.56 -16.25 -16.36
C TYR A 65 4.01 -16.13 -15.88
N ALA A 66 4.94 -15.99 -16.81
CA ALA A 66 6.31 -15.60 -16.52
C ALA A 66 6.37 -14.09 -16.23
N VAL A 67 6.71 -13.73 -14.98
CA VAL A 67 6.67 -12.34 -14.51
C VAL A 67 8.05 -11.84 -14.10
N ILE A 68 8.38 -10.62 -14.52
CA ILE A 68 9.55 -9.85 -14.06
C ILE A 68 9.07 -8.56 -13.38
N VAL A 69 9.62 -8.26 -12.19
CA VAL A 69 9.46 -7.00 -11.50
C VAL A 69 10.77 -6.22 -11.55
N LEU A 70 10.70 -4.96 -12.01
CA LEU A 70 11.81 -4.01 -12.01
C LEU A 70 11.59 -2.98 -10.91
N GLU A 71 12.45 -2.98 -9.90
CA GLU A 71 12.42 -2.03 -8.78
C GLU A 71 13.65 -1.14 -8.84
N ALA A 72 13.44 0.16 -8.75
CA ALA A 72 14.50 1.16 -8.85
C ALA A 72 15.48 1.11 -7.66
N ARG A 73 15.02 0.65 -6.50
CA ARG A 73 15.78 0.58 -5.24
C ARG A 73 15.62 -0.80 -4.63
N ARG A 74 15.14 -0.85 -3.38
CA ARG A 74 14.78 -2.08 -2.67
C ARG A 74 13.27 -2.29 -2.71
N VAL A 75 12.83 -3.54 -2.73
CA VAL A 75 11.42 -3.90 -2.62
C VAL A 75 10.76 -3.17 -1.43
N GLY A 76 9.62 -2.53 -1.66
CA GLY A 76 8.92 -1.78 -0.61
C GLY A 76 9.60 -0.49 -0.16
N TRP A 77 10.66 -0.05 -0.83
CA TRP A 77 11.39 1.18 -0.45
C TRP A 77 10.51 2.43 -0.52
N GLY A 78 9.57 2.49 -1.42
CA GLY A 78 8.64 3.60 -1.61
C GLY A 78 7.57 3.70 -0.50
N ALA A 79 6.41 4.23 -0.84
CA ALA A 79 5.29 4.45 0.08
C ALA A 79 4.80 3.15 0.76
N SER A 80 4.95 2.01 0.10
CA SER A 80 4.51 0.70 0.62
C SER A 80 5.24 0.26 1.89
N GLY A 81 6.48 0.69 2.11
CA GLY A 81 7.22 0.37 3.34
C GLY A 81 7.25 1.51 4.36
N ARG A 82 6.49 2.60 4.16
CA ARG A 82 6.58 3.83 4.96
C ARG A 82 5.25 4.42 5.39
N ASN A 83 4.14 3.75 5.11
CA ASN A 83 2.81 4.21 5.47
C ASN A 83 2.47 3.86 6.93
N GLY A 84 1.30 4.29 7.41
CA GLY A 84 0.87 4.02 8.79
C GLY A 84 0.38 2.60 9.04
N GLY A 85 0.34 1.75 8.02
CA GLY A 85 -0.05 0.35 8.13
C GLY A 85 -1.55 0.09 8.25
N GLN A 86 -2.39 1.12 8.19
CA GLN A 86 -3.84 0.93 8.23
C GLN A 86 -4.32 0.25 6.94
N ALA A 87 -5.10 -0.80 7.12
CA ALA A 87 -5.85 -1.46 6.06
C ALA A 87 -7.33 -1.30 6.37
N ILE A 88 -7.98 -0.41 5.63
CA ILE A 88 -9.35 0.03 5.90
C ILE A 88 -10.21 -0.32 4.69
N VAL A 89 -11.42 -0.88 4.95
CA VAL A 89 -12.41 -1.12 3.91
C VAL A 89 -12.97 0.21 3.43
N GLY A 90 -13.09 0.40 2.12
CA GLY A 90 -13.56 1.62 1.49
C GLY A 90 -12.49 2.34 0.69
N TYR A 91 -12.73 3.61 0.44
CA TYR A 91 -11.88 4.47 -0.39
C TYR A 91 -11.45 5.73 0.38
N GLY A 92 -10.60 6.56 -0.22
CA GLY A 92 -10.13 7.82 0.36
C GLY A 92 -11.17 8.95 0.42
N CYS A 93 -12.45 8.63 0.22
CA CYS A 93 -13.57 9.55 0.37
C CYS A 93 -14.73 8.85 1.09
N GLU A 94 -15.63 9.65 1.65
CA GLU A 94 -16.87 9.14 2.27
C GLU A 94 -17.73 8.41 1.23
N GLN A 95 -18.42 7.35 1.64
CA GLN A 95 -19.24 6.53 0.73
C GLN A 95 -20.36 7.35 0.05
N GLU A 96 -20.92 8.33 0.74
CA GLU A 96 -21.91 9.26 0.16
C GLU A 96 -21.34 10.11 -0.99
N THR A 97 -20.08 10.51 -0.87
CA THR A 97 -19.38 11.21 -1.96
C THR A 97 -19.23 10.30 -3.17
N LEU A 98 -18.91 9.03 -2.93
CA LEU A 98 -18.77 8.05 -4.00
C LEU A 98 -20.12 7.81 -4.71
N GLU A 99 -21.22 7.65 -3.94
CA GLU A 99 -22.57 7.52 -4.49
C GLU A 99 -22.97 8.74 -5.33
N ALA A 100 -22.62 9.94 -4.88
CA ALA A 100 -22.90 11.17 -5.63
C ALA A 100 -22.11 11.26 -6.96
N LEU A 101 -20.89 10.67 -7.00
CA LEU A 101 -20.01 10.71 -8.17
C LEU A 101 -20.39 9.67 -9.24
N VAL A 102 -20.74 8.46 -8.82
CA VAL A 102 -20.90 7.31 -9.75
C VAL A 102 -22.29 6.67 -9.71
N GLY A 103 -23.18 7.11 -8.83
CA GLY A 103 -24.48 6.49 -8.59
C GLY A 103 -24.43 5.34 -7.58
N ASN A 104 -25.62 4.90 -7.12
CA ASN A 104 -25.71 3.93 -6.02
C ASN A 104 -25.18 2.54 -6.40
N ASP A 105 -25.48 2.07 -7.62
CA ASP A 105 -25.12 0.71 -8.05
C ASP A 105 -23.60 0.57 -8.23
N ASP A 106 -22.99 1.51 -8.92
CA ASP A 106 -21.53 1.51 -9.10
C ASP A 106 -20.80 1.76 -7.76
N ALA A 107 -21.34 2.62 -6.88
CA ALA A 107 -20.78 2.84 -5.56
C ALA A 107 -20.83 1.57 -4.71
N ARG A 108 -21.90 0.77 -4.82
CA ARG A 108 -21.99 -0.53 -4.16
C ARG A 108 -20.97 -1.51 -4.72
N LEU A 109 -20.86 -1.62 -6.03
CA LEU A 109 -19.87 -2.46 -6.69
C LEU A 109 -18.44 -2.10 -6.25
N LEU A 110 -18.11 -0.82 -6.20
CA LEU A 110 -16.83 -0.33 -5.72
C LEU A 110 -16.58 -0.69 -4.25
N PHE A 111 -17.61 -0.54 -3.40
CA PHE A 111 -17.49 -0.93 -1.99
C PHE A 111 -17.22 -2.44 -1.84
N ASP A 112 -17.91 -3.28 -2.60
CA ASP A 112 -17.69 -4.73 -2.61
C ASP A 112 -16.26 -5.07 -3.10
N PHE A 113 -15.71 -4.37 -4.10
CA PHE A 113 -14.30 -4.51 -4.48
C PHE A 113 -13.35 -4.17 -3.34
N SER A 114 -13.66 -3.16 -2.52
CA SER A 114 -12.82 -2.85 -1.36
C SER A 114 -12.86 -3.94 -0.28
N ARG A 115 -14.02 -4.57 -0.07
CA ARG A 115 -14.18 -5.74 0.81
C ARG A 115 -13.40 -6.95 0.28
N ASP A 116 -13.47 -7.20 -1.03
CA ASP A 116 -12.70 -8.26 -1.68
C ASP A 116 -11.20 -8.02 -1.57
N GLY A 117 -10.77 -6.77 -1.71
CA GLY A 117 -9.37 -6.38 -1.49
C GLY A 117 -8.90 -6.70 -0.06
N MET A 118 -9.72 -6.42 0.94
CA MET A 118 -9.44 -6.76 2.34
C MET A 118 -9.39 -8.26 2.57
N ARG A 119 -10.36 -9.02 2.02
CA ARG A 119 -10.37 -10.48 2.08
C ARG A 119 -9.11 -11.06 1.46
N LEU A 120 -8.75 -10.63 0.26
CA LEU A 120 -7.55 -11.07 -0.44
C LEU A 120 -6.25 -10.75 0.33
N LEU A 121 -6.17 -9.58 0.99
CA LEU A 121 -5.04 -9.23 1.85
C LEU A 121 -4.90 -10.24 3.00
N ARG A 122 -5.98 -10.54 3.72
CA ARG A 122 -5.98 -11.51 4.84
C ARG A 122 -5.66 -12.93 4.36
N GLU A 123 -6.23 -13.36 3.25
CA GLU A 123 -5.95 -14.66 2.63
C GLU A 123 -4.48 -14.80 2.28
N ARG A 124 -3.86 -13.77 1.70
CA ARG A 124 -2.43 -13.76 1.38
C ARG A 124 -1.56 -13.81 2.63
N ILE A 125 -1.89 -13.06 3.68
CA ILE A 125 -1.20 -13.12 4.96
C ILE A 125 -1.21 -14.55 5.50
N ALA A 126 -2.37 -15.18 5.52
CA ALA A 126 -2.52 -16.55 6.04
C ALA A 126 -1.84 -17.59 5.14
N ARG A 127 -2.12 -17.56 3.82
CA ARG A 127 -1.63 -18.54 2.85
C ARG A 127 -0.11 -18.56 2.73
N HIS A 128 0.52 -17.38 2.79
CA HIS A 128 1.97 -17.25 2.64
C HIS A 128 2.68 -17.03 3.99
N ALA A 129 1.97 -17.22 5.11
CA ALA A 129 2.51 -17.04 6.47
C ALA A 129 3.28 -15.72 6.63
N ILE A 130 2.72 -14.61 6.14
CA ILE A 130 3.38 -13.30 6.18
C ILE A 130 3.36 -12.75 7.60
N ALA A 131 4.52 -12.71 8.24
CA ALA A 131 4.69 -12.19 9.61
C ALA A 131 4.73 -10.63 9.56
N CYS A 132 3.56 -10.01 9.47
CA CYS A 132 3.39 -8.55 9.39
C CYS A 132 2.60 -7.95 10.56
N ASP A 133 2.53 -8.65 11.70
CA ASP A 133 1.83 -8.18 12.91
C ASP A 133 0.41 -7.68 12.65
N TRP A 134 -0.36 -8.41 11.84
CA TRP A 134 -1.75 -8.08 11.57
C TRP A 134 -2.55 -7.97 12.86
N ARG A 135 -3.32 -6.88 12.99
CA ARG A 135 -4.27 -6.64 14.09
C ARG A 135 -5.61 -6.23 13.52
N ASP A 136 -6.67 -6.87 14.00
CA ASP A 136 -8.04 -6.54 13.61
C ASP A 136 -8.52 -5.29 14.32
N GLY A 137 -9.38 -4.55 13.63
CA GLY A 137 -10.09 -3.40 14.14
C GLY A 137 -9.46 -2.07 13.74
N HIS A 138 -10.35 -1.13 13.43
CA HIS A 138 -10.04 0.27 13.21
C HIS A 138 -11.08 1.14 13.90
N ALA A 139 -10.62 2.16 14.62
CA ALA A 139 -11.51 3.08 15.33
C ALA A 139 -11.39 4.50 14.74
N HIS A 140 -12.52 5.06 14.32
CA HIS A 140 -12.63 6.46 13.94
C HIS A 140 -13.21 7.25 15.10
N VAL A 141 -12.44 8.17 15.68
CA VAL A 141 -12.76 8.89 16.90
C VAL A 141 -13.19 10.34 16.63
N PRO A 142 -14.41 10.76 17.02
CA PRO A 142 -14.89 12.13 16.89
C PRO A 142 -14.39 13.01 18.05
N LEU A 143 -13.98 14.23 17.71
CA LEU A 143 -13.55 15.27 18.66
C LEU A 143 -14.65 16.34 18.90
N LYS A 144 -15.68 16.38 18.06
CA LYS A 144 -16.75 17.38 18.10
C LYS A 144 -18.12 16.71 18.05
N PRO A 145 -19.15 17.25 18.75
CA PRO A 145 -20.50 16.65 18.77
C PRO A 145 -21.09 16.42 17.37
N ARG A 146 -20.88 17.34 16.42
CA ARG A 146 -21.35 17.18 15.04
C ARG A 146 -20.75 15.95 14.34
N GLN A 147 -19.50 15.58 14.68
CA GLN A 147 -18.84 14.39 14.13
C GLN A 147 -19.44 13.11 14.72
N VAL A 148 -19.87 13.12 15.99
CA VAL A 148 -20.60 11.99 16.61
C VAL A 148 -21.85 11.67 15.82
N GLN A 149 -22.68 12.67 15.55
CA GLN A 149 -23.92 12.49 14.78
C GLN A 149 -23.65 11.97 13.37
N ALA A 150 -22.64 12.55 12.68
CA ALA A 150 -22.27 12.09 11.34
C ALA A 150 -21.82 10.63 11.32
N LEU A 151 -20.99 10.21 12.28
CA LEU A 151 -20.53 8.82 12.37
C LEU A 151 -21.68 7.87 12.72
N GLN A 152 -22.59 8.25 13.64
CA GLN A 152 -23.76 7.42 13.97
C GLN A 152 -24.70 7.25 12.77
N HIS A 153 -24.96 8.31 12.01
CA HIS A 153 -25.71 8.20 10.75
C HIS A 153 -25.00 7.31 9.74
N GLY A 154 -23.67 7.43 9.63
CA GLY A 154 -22.84 6.58 8.77
C GLY A 154 -22.97 5.10 9.14
N ILE A 155 -22.98 4.74 10.43
CA ILE A 155 -23.15 3.37 10.90
C ILE A 155 -24.49 2.79 10.40
N VAL A 156 -25.59 3.52 10.61
CA VAL A 156 -26.92 3.08 10.15
C VAL A 156 -26.94 2.89 8.64
N ARG A 157 -26.45 3.89 7.90
CA ARG A 157 -26.39 3.84 6.44
C ARG A 157 -25.58 2.65 5.92
N MET A 158 -24.40 2.39 6.50
CA MET A 158 -23.56 1.27 6.09
C MET A 158 -24.22 -0.08 6.38
N ALA A 159 -24.92 -0.21 7.49
CA ALA A 159 -25.67 -1.42 7.79
C ALA A 159 -26.84 -1.63 6.80
N GLU A 160 -27.66 -0.59 6.56
CA GLU A 160 -28.87 -0.72 5.72
C GLU A 160 -28.55 -0.87 4.23
N ARG A 161 -27.54 -0.12 3.73
CA ARG A 161 -27.26 -0.05 2.28
C ARG A 161 -26.19 -1.00 1.80
N TYR A 162 -25.24 -1.35 2.67
CA TYR A 162 -24.03 -2.11 2.29
C TYR A 162 -23.89 -3.43 3.04
N ASP A 163 -24.83 -3.77 3.91
CA ASP A 163 -24.71 -4.94 4.79
C ASP A 163 -23.35 -4.98 5.48
N TYR A 164 -22.94 -3.82 6.02
CA TYR A 164 -21.65 -3.64 6.62
C TYR A 164 -21.77 -3.13 8.06
N PRO A 165 -21.71 -4.04 9.07
CA PRO A 165 -22.03 -3.72 10.47
C PRO A 165 -20.83 -3.04 11.15
N LEU A 166 -20.85 -1.72 11.19
CA LEU A 166 -19.99 -0.90 12.03
C LEU A 166 -20.57 -0.82 13.44
N GLN A 167 -19.72 -0.61 14.45
CA GLN A 167 -20.12 -0.54 15.84
C GLN A 167 -19.93 0.88 16.39
N TRP A 168 -20.88 1.36 17.18
CA TRP A 168 -20.67 2.55 17.98
C TRP A 168 -20.15 2.18 19.37
N TRP A 169 -19.00 2.75 19.75
CA TRP A 169 -18.50 2.72 21.11
C TRP A 169 -18.79 4.06 21.77
N ASP A 170 -19.44 4.06 22.91
CA ASP A 170 -19.62 5.24 23.72
C ASP A 170 -18.29 5.74 24.30
N ARG A 171 -18.34 6.89 24.97
CA ARG A 171 -17.13 7.49 25.56
C ARG A 171 -16.48 6.57 26.60
N ALA A 172 -17.27 5.86 27.41
CA ALA A 172 -16.74 4.99 28.45
C ALA A 172 -15.99 3.80 27.84
N ARG A 173 -16.59 3.15 26.82
CA ARG A 173 -15.96 2.05 26.07
C ARG A 173 -14.71 2.51 25.33
N THR A 174 -14.77 3.67 24.69
CA THR A 174 -13.61 4.24 23.94
C THR A 174 -12.44 4.48 24.89
N ARG A 175 -12.68 5.03 26.09
CA ARG A 175 -11.63 5.28 27.09
C ARG A 175 -10.98 4.03 27.66
N GLN A 176 -11.64 2.87 27.62
CA GLN A 176 -11.02 1.59 28.00
C GLN A 176 -9.92 1.13 27.03
N VAL A 177 -9.95 1.63 25.78
CA VAL A 177 -9.03 1.22 24.72
C VAL A 177 -8.07 2.35 24.34
N LEU A 178 -8.55 3.59 24.36
CA LEU A 178 -7.81 4.80 24.02
C LEU A 178 -7.99 5.80 25.17
N ASP A 179 -7.02 5.89 26.07
CA ASP A 179 -7.13 6.74 27.26
C ASP A 179 -6.91 8.22 26.92
N SER A 180 -7.90 8.81 26.27
CA SER A 180 -7.93 10.24 25.98
C SER A 180 -9.27 10.86 26.38
N PRO A 181 -9.26 11.96 27.16
CA PRO A 181 -10.47 12.68 27.50
C PRO A 181 -11.11 13.43 26.33
N LEU A 182 -10.41 13.59 25.21
CA LEU A 182 -10.86 14.35 24.04
C LEU A 182 -11.82 13.58 23.17
N TYR A 183 -11.80 12.23 23.18
CA TYR A 183 -12.64 11.40 22.35
C TYR A 183 -14.05 11.28 22.90
N LEU A 184 -15.04 11.59 22.05
CA LEU A 184 -16.45 11.58 22.42
C LEU A 184 -17.11 10.22 22.23
N GLY A 185 -16.42 9.28 21.64
CA GLY A 185 -16.84 7.94 21.29
C GLY A 185 -15.96 7.40 20.17
N ALA A 186 -16.32 6.28 19.56
CA ALA A 186 -15.68 5.76 18.36
C ALA A 186 -16.69 5.02 17.47
N MET A 187 -16.51 5.16 16.16
CA MET A 187 -17.02 4.22 15.18
C MET A 187 -15.96 3.14 15.00
N PHE A 188 -16.27 1.92 15.39
CA PHE A 188 -15.35 0.79 15.30
C PHE A 188 -15.71 -0.11 14.12
N ASP A 189 -14.72 -0.41 13.31
CA ASP A 189 -14.81 -1.33 12.19
C ASP A 189 -14.00 -2.60 12.49
N PRO A 190 -14.66 -3.73 12.78
CA PRO A 190 -13.99 -4.99 13.06
C PRO A 190 -13.40 -5.66 11.83
N ALA A 191 -13.84 -5.30 10.61
CA ALA A 191 -13.39 -5.90 9.37
C ALA A 191 -12.10 -5.25 8.84
N SER A 192 -11.84 -4.01 9.22
CA SER A 192 -10.58 -3.30 8.97
C SER A 192 -9.49 -3.70 9.96
N GLY A 193 -8.27 -3.18 9.78
CA GLY A 193 -7.17 -3.49 10.70
C GLY A 193 -5.91 -2.71 10.38
N HIS A 194 -4.79 -3.17 10.95
CA HIS A 194 -3.47 -2.62 10.64
C HIS A 194 -2.39 -3.70 10.67
N LEU A 195 -1.27 -3.37 10.05
CA LEU A 195 -0.13 -4.27 9.91
C LEU A 195 1.19 -3.47 9.88
N GLN A 196 2.31 -4.18 10.02
CA GLN A 196 3.63 -3.59 9.77
C GLN A 196 3.89 -3.53 8.26
N PRO A 197 3.92 -2.33 7.65
CA PRO A 197 3.83 -2.17 6.20
C PRO A 197 5.04 -2.74 5.44
N LEU A 198 6.26 -2.54 5.93
CA LEU A 198 7.44 -3.09 5.26
C LEU A 198 7.48 -4.62 5.37
N ALA A 199 7.11 -5.19 6.51
CA ALA A 199 7.04 -6.64 6.68
C ALA A 199 6.04 -7.28 5.71
N TYR A 200 4.89 -6.65 5.49
CA TYR A 200 3.92 -7.11 4.50
C TYR A 200 4.47 -7.03 3.08
N ALA A 201 5.13 -5.92 2.69
CA ALA A 201 5.76 -5.80 1.37
C ALA A 201 6.82 -6.88 1.13
N LEU A 202 7.70 -7.11 2.11
CA LEU A 202 8.74 -8.14 2.00
C LEU A 202 8.15 -9.56 2.04
N GLY A 203 7.04 -9.76 2.75
CA GLY A 203 6.28 -11.01 2.74
C GLY A 203 5.70 -11.32 1.36
N LEU A 204 5.06 -10.32 0.73
CA LEU A 204 4.58 -10.45 -0.66
C LEU A 204 5.72 -10.76 -1.63
N ALA A 205 6.88 -10.10 -1.48
CA ALA A 205 8.03 -10.38 -2.34
C ALA A 205 8.55 -11.82 -2.17
N ARG A 206 8.63 -12.32 -0.93
CA ARG A 206 8.98 -13.73 -0.68
C ARG A 206 8.00 -14.70 -1.34
N ALA A 207 6.70 -14.41 -1.23
CA ALA A 207 5.66 -15.21 -1.88
C ALA A 207 5.79 -15.18 -3.41
N ALA A 208 6.01 -13.99 -3.99
CA ALA A 208 6.21 -13.82 -5.42
C ALA A 208 7.45 -14.56 -5.93
N LEU A 209 8.58 -14.46 -5.23
CA LEU A 209 9.81 -15.21 -5.54
C LEU A 209 9.57 -16.74 -5.48
N ALA A 210 8.87 -17.21 -4.45
CA ALA A 210 8.52 -18.63 -4.32
C ALA A 210 7.59 -19.11 -5.44
N ALA A 211 6.75 -18.22 -5.99
CA ALA A 211 5.91 -18.49 -7.16
C ALA A 211 6.66 -18.35 -8.51
N GLY A 212 7.98 -18.11 -8.50
CA GLY A 212 8.80 -18.03 -9.71
C GLY A 212 8.92 -16.64 -10.32
N VAL A 213 8.43 -15.59 -9.67
CA VAL A 213 8.65 -14.20 -10.11
C VAL A 213 10.13 -13.85 -10.04
N ARG A 214 10.68 -13.27 -11.09
CA ARG A 214 12.02 -12.69 -11.08
C ARG A 214 11.95 -11.23 -10.66
N ILE A 215 12.57 -10.87 -9.55
CA ILE A 215 12.62 -9.50 -9.06
C ILE A 215 14.03 -8.98 -9.26
N TYR A 216 14.16 -7.80 -9.87
CA TYR A 216 15.43 -7.09 -10.03
C TYR A 216 15.37 -5.78 -9.26
N GLU A 217 16.22 -5.65 -8.25
CA GLU A 217 16.45 -4.41 -7.50
C GLU A 217 17.56 -3.59 -8.15
N ASP A 218 17.74 -2.33 -7.77
CA ASP A 218 18.68 -1.40 -8.44
C ASP A 218 18.53 -1.34 -9.97
N SER A 219 17.29 -1.51 -10.43
CA SER A 219 16.96 -1.69 -11.83
C SER A 219 15.93 -0.65 -12.27
N ALA A 220 16.25 0.64 -12.01
CA ALA A 220 15.40 1.75 -12.38
C ALA A 220 15.13 1.74 -13.90
N VAL A 221 13.85 1.67 -14.27
CA VAL A 221 13.43 1.85 -15.66
C VAL A 221 13.68 3.29 -16.05
N THR A 222 14.38 3.49 -17.14
CA THR A 222 14.74 4.80 -17.69
C THR A 222 13.89 5.18 -18.90
N ARG A 223 13.33 4.18 -19.59
CA ARG A 223 12.50 4.36 -20.77
C ARG A 223 11.58 3.15 -20.96
N GLN A 224 10.33 3.42 -21.28
CA GLN A 224 9.37 2.44 -21.80
C GLN A 224 9.19 2.65 -23.31
N GLN A 225 9.23 1.56 -24.06
CA GLN A 225 8.94 1.57 -25.48
C GLN A 225 7.69 0.71 -25.71
N PRO A 226 6.56 1.33 -26.06
CA PRO A 226 5.33 0.60 -26.41
C PRO A 226 5.45 -0.01 -27.81
N GLY A 227 4.68 -1.06 -28.07
CA GLY A 227 4.64 -1.75 -29.36
C GLY A 227 3.83 -3.04 -29.26
N ALA A 228 3.94 -3.93 -30.25
CA ALA A 228 3.37 -5.28 -30.19
C ALA A 228 3.88 -6.08 -28.97
N ARG A 229 5.07 -5.75 -28.53
CA ARG A 229 5.64 -6.09 -27.22
C ARG A 229 6.15 -4.82 -26.56
N VAL A 230 6.01 -4.73 -25.27
CA VAL A 230 6.57 -3.63 -24.48
C VAL A 230 8.04 -3.93 -24.16
N VAL A 231 8.90 -2.90 -24.29
CA VAL A 231 10.30 -3.01 -23.83
C VAL A 231 10.54 -2.00 -22.73
N MET A 232 10.96 -2.47 -21.56
CA MET A 232 11.38 -1.65 -20.44
C MET A 232 12.89 -1.65 -20.32
N HIS A 233 13.51 -0.48 -20.49
CA HIS A 233 14.95 -0.28 -20.48
C HIS A 233 15.42 0.19 -19.10
N THR A 234 16.54 -0.36 -18.64
CA THR A 234 17.30 0.11 -17.48
C THR A 234 18.70 0.52 -17.93
N ALA A 235 19.53 1.01 -17.01
CA ALA A 235 20.92 1.36 -17.33
C ALA A 235 21.80 0.15 -17.74
N HIS A 236 21.42 -1.07 -17.34
CA HIS A 236 22.27 -2.25 -17.52
C HIS A 236 21.62 -3.38 -18.33
N GLY A 237 20.38 -3.19 -18.76
CA GLY A 237 19.65 -4.20 -19.52
C GLY A 237 18.25 -3.75 -19.89
N ASN A 238 17.50 -4.68 -20.48
CA ASN A 238 16.10 -4.44 -20.81
C ASN A 238 15.26 -5.71 -20.63
N VAL A 239 13.94 -5.52 -20.47
CA VAL A 239 12.96 -6.61 -20.45
C VAL A 239 12.00 -6.40 -21.61
N THR A 240 11.85 -7.42 -22.45
CA THR A 240 10.82 -7.48 -23.49
C THR A 240 9.67 -8.38 -22.99
N ALA A 241 8.46 -7.83 -22.95
CA ALA A 241 7.28 -8.57 -22.47
C ALA A 241 6.07 -8.38 -23.39
N ALA A 242 5.10 -9.30 -23.31
CA ALA A 242 3.81 -9.15 -23.99
C ALA A 242 2.99 -8.01 -23.38
N PHE A 243 3.06 -7.87 -22.04
CA PHE A 243 2.35 -6.85 -21.28
C PHE A 243 3.28 -6.10 -20.33
N GLY A 244 2.98 -4.82 -20.11
CA GLY A 244 3.65 -3.97 -19.12
C GLY A 244 2.67 -3.44 -18.08
N VAL A 245 3.02 -3.54 -16.80
CA VAL A 245 2.26 -2.96 -15.70
C VAL A 245 3.06 -1.84 -15.06
N ILE A 246 2.48 -0.66 -14.96
CA ILE A 246 3.10 0.49 -14.28
C ILE A 246 2.53 0.57 -12.87
N ALA A 247 3.35 0.28 -11.87
CA ALA A 247 3.01 0.28 -10.44
C ALA A 247 3.96 1.17 -9.62
N ALA A 248 4.50 2.23 -10.23
CA ALA A 248 5.52 3.11 -9.65
C ALA A 248 4.94 4.30 -8.84
N ASN A 249 3.61 4.37 -8.68
CA ASN A 249 2.94 5.47 -7.99
C ASN A 249 3.41 6.84 -8.53
N ALA A 250 3.72 7.81 -7.67
CA ALA A 250 4.21 9.14 -8.04
C ALA A 250 5.71 9.18 -8.42
N LEU A 251 6.38 8.01 -8.52
CA LEU A 251 7.81 7.91 -8.82
C LEU A 251 8.10 7.58 -10.30
N LEU A 252 7.21 7.94 -11.21
CA LEU A 252 7.30 7.63 -12.65
C LEU A 252 8.48 8.29 -13.36
N ARG A 253 8.85 9.51 -12.96
CA ARG A 253 10.03 10.24 -13.45
C ARG A 253 10.17 10.29 -15.00
N GLY A 254 9.09 10.66 -15.68
CA GLY A 254 9.05 10.83 -17.13
C GLY A 254 8.82 9.54 -17.94
N ILE A 255 8.66 8.38 -17.31
CA ILE A 255 8.41 7.11 -17.98
C ILE A 255 7.02 7.06 -18.64
N ALA A 256 6.03 7.67 -17.99
CA ALA A 256 4.66 7.76 -18.47
C ALA A 256 4.11 9.18 -18.28
N PRO A 257 4.51 10.15 -19.11
CA PRO A 257 4.17 11.57 -18.91
C PRO A 257 2.67 11.85 -18.81
N THR A 258 1.86 11.16 -19.59
CA THR A 258 0.39 11.31 -19.57
C THR A 258 -0.24 10.88 -18.25
N LEU A 259 0.32 9.88 -17.58
CA LEU A 259 -0.10 9.47 -16.23
C LEU A 259 0.47 10.41 -15.18
N GLU A 260 1.75 10.78 -15.30
CA GLU A 260 2.46 11.63 -14.36
C GLU A 260 1.80 13.00 -14.20
N GLN A 261 1.31 13.60 -15.31
CA GLN A 261 0.57 14.86 -15.30
C GLN A 261 -0.75 14.81 -14.51
N ARG A 262 -1.27 13.62 -14.22
CA ARG A 262 -2.51 13.40 -13.46
C ARG A 262 -2.26 13.02 -11.99
N ILE A 263 -1.01 12.92 -11.59
CA ILE A 263 -0.59 12.53 -10.24
C ILE A 263 0.03 13.73 -9.54
N MET A 264 -0.58 14.17 -8.45
CA MET A 264 -0.02 15.17 -7.56
C MET A 264 0.67 14.46 -6.38
N PRO A 265 2.01 14.47 -6.32
CA PRO A 265 2.71 13.86 -5.19
C PRO A 265 2.53 14.72 -3.94
N VAL A 266 1.89 14.15 -2.91
CA VAL A 266 1.73 14.79 -1.60
C VAL A 266 2.60 14.06 -0.58
N GLY A 267 3.50 14.79 0.06
CA GLY A 267 4.34 14.26 1.15
C GLY A 267 3.54 14.10 2.43
N THR A 268 3.56 12.90 3.01
CA THR A 268 3.08 12.65 4.36
C THR A 268 4.22 12.14 5.23
N TYR A 269 4.11 12.32 6.54
CA TYR A 269 5.18 11.99 7.46
C TYR A 269 4.67 11.07 8.56
N VAL A 270 5.41 10.02 8.85
CA VAL A 270 5.18 9.12 9.98
C VAL A 270 6.30 9.33 10.99
N GLY A 271 5.94 9.70 12.20
CA GLY A 271 6.86 9.84 13.32
C GLY A 271 6.72 8.66 14.29
N ALA A 272 7.81 8.25 14.92
CA ALA A 272 7.81 7.29 16.00
C ALA A 272 8.50 7.87 17.21
N THR A 273 7.95 7.61 18.40
CA THR A 273 8.61 7.95 19.66
C THR A 273 9.76 6.96 19.93
N PRO A 274 10.70 7.28 20.82
CA PRO A 274 11.54 6.26 21.43
C PRO A 274 10.69 5.15 22.06
N PRO A 275 11.21 3.92 22.24
CA PRO A 275 10.50 2.84 22.91
C PRO A 275 9.98 3.26 24.28
N LEU A 276 8.66 3.19 24.47
CA LEU A 276 8.01 3.59 25.73
C LEU A 276 8.03 2.50 26.81
N GLY A 277 8.33 1.26 26.42
CA GLY A 277 8.12 0.08 27.26
C GLY A 277 6.64 -0.34 27.31
N GLN A 278 6.40 -1.62 27.63
CA GLN A 278 5.04 -2.19 27.57
C GLN A 278 4.02 -1.51 28.50
N ALA A 279 4.45 -1.18 29.71
CA ALA A 279 3.55 -0.58 30.71
C ALA A 279 3.02 0.78 30.23
N ARG A 280 3.93 1.66 29.77
CA ARG A 280 3.56 2.99 29.29
C ARG A 280 2.78 2.93 27.94
N ALA A 281 3.17 2.04 27.05
CA ALA A 281 2.46 1.89 25.77
C ALA A 281 1.03 1.36 25.93
N ARG A 282 0.76 0.59 27.01
CA ARG A 282 -0.59 0.09 27.33
C ARG A 282 -1.43 1.10 28.10
N ALA A 283 -0.81 2.11 28.69
CA ALA A 283 -1.49 3.16 29.44
C ALA A 283 -1.94 4.34 28.54
N LEU A 284 -1.59 4.33 27.27
CA LEU A 284 -2.01 5.30 26.24
C LEU A 284 -3.21 4.77 25.45
#